data_7c456cd0514a30c8b9e91be0b751c306
#
_entry.id   7c456cd0514a30c8b9e91be0b751c306
#
_cell.length_a   1.000
_cell.length_b   1.000
_cell.length_c   1.000
_cell.angle_alpha   90.00
_cell.angle_beta   90.00
_cell.angle_gamma   90.00
#
_symmetry.space_group_name_H-M   'P 1'
#
loop_
_entity.id
_entity.type
_entity.pdbx_description
1 polymer ?
#
loop_
_entity_poly.entity_id
_entity_poly.type
_entity_poly.pdbx_seq_one_letter_code
_entity_poly.pdbx_strand_id
1 'polypeptide(L)'
;GGLLAAQIAHMAGVKAYIADPPVVDEMDDVARITGMPMCPRKSVFHALNQKATARLHCGLVYEESNLIVAHMGGGISVGAHRQGKIVDVNNALDGDGPFAPDRAGSIPSSELIKVCFSGQYTREELLKYISSKGGMVAYLGTNSVMQVMERIEQGDQRAKKVLDALCYNVSKQIGAMAAALAG
;
A
#
# COMPACT_ATOMS: atom_id res chain seq x y z
N GLY A 1 3.03 19.35 -3.25
CA GLY A 1 1.82 19.96 -2.65
C GLY A 1 2.16 20.91 -1.51
N GLY A 2 2.92 20.49 -0.48
CA GLY A 2 3.18 21.29 0.72
C GLY A 2 3.88 22.64 0.45
N LEU A 3 4.91 22.67 -0.40
CA LEU A 3 5.58 23.92 -0.75
C LEU A 3 4.63 24.90 -1.46
N LEU A 4 3.80 24.42 -2.38
CA LEU A 4 2.81 25.25 -3.07
C LEU A 4 1.76 25.79 -2.08
N ALA A 5 1.26 24.94 -1.19
CA ALA A 5 0.33 25.37 -0.14
C ALA A 5 0.93 26.44 0.77
N ALA A 6 2.21 26.30 1.16
CA ALA A 6 2.92 27.30 1.94
C ALA A 6 3.07 28.63 1.21
N GLN A 7 3.39 28.62 -0.09
CA GLN A 7 3.47 29.85 -0.91
C GLN A 7 2.12 30.55 -1.02
N ILE A 8 1.04 29.82 -1.32
CA ILE A 8 -0.31 30.38 -1.42
C ILE A 8 -0.73 30.97 -0.06
N ALA A 9 -0.50 30.26 1.03
CA ALA A 9 -0.84 30.72 2.36
C ALA A 9 -0.07 31.99 2.74
N HIS A 10 1.22 32.06 2.39
CA HIS A 10 2.04 33.26 2.59
C HIS A 10 1.48 34.47 1.82
N MET A 11 1.11 34.28 0.54
CA MET A 11 0.50 35.34 -0.27
C MET A 11 -0.86 35.79 0.27
N ALA A 12 -1.63 34.87 0.84
CA ALA A 12 -2.96 35.15 1.39
C ALA A 12 -2.94 35.60 2.87
N GLY A 13 -1.78 35.66 3.51
CA GLY A 13 -1.66 36.02 4.93
C GLY A 13 -2.30 35.03 5.91
N VAL A 14 -2.41 33.74 5.53
CA VAL A 14 -3.03 32.67 6.33
C VAL A 14 -2.03 31.54 6.60
N LYS A 15 -2.39 30.61 7.51
CA LYS A 15 -1.58 29.43 7.80
C LYS A 15 -1.87 28.32 6.78
N ALA A 16 -0.84 27.55 6.38
CA ALA A 16 -0.98 26.29 5.63
C ALA A 16 -0.88 25.11 6.57
N TYR A 17 -1.70 24.09 6.29
CA TYR A 17 -1.70 22.83 7.02
C TYR A 17 -1.63 21.67 6.02
N ILE A 18 -0.97 20.58 6.40
CA ILE A 18 -0.98 19.31 5.69
C ILE A 18 -1.62 18.29 6.63
N ALA A 19 -2.69 17.63 6.17
CA ALA A 19 -3.36 16.59 6.91
C ALA A 19 -2.88 15.22 6.44
N ASP A 20 -2.37 14.41 7.35
CA ASP A 20 -2.01 13.00 7.18
C ASP A 20 -1.36 12.68 5.79
N PRO A 21 -0.19 13.24 5.47
CA PRO A 21 0.46 12.99 4.18
C PRO A 21 0.85 11.51 4.03
N PRO A 22 1.06 11.00 2.79
CA PRO A 22 1.40 9.59 2.55
C PRO A 22 2.64 9.07 3.28
N VAL A 23 3.46 9.98 3.80
CA VAL A 23 4.69 9.71 4.57
C VAL A 23 4.51 9.92 6.08
N VAL A 24 3.27 9.92 6.57
CA VAL A 24 3.01 9.84 8.02
C VAL A 24 3.71 8.59 8.56
N ASP A 25 4.47 8.76 9.62
CA ASP A 25 5.28 7.71 10.18
C ASP A 25 5.04 7.58 11.69
N GLU A 26 4.16 6.64 12.03
CA GLU A 26 3.78 6.29 13.38
C GLU A 26 4.09 4.81 13.70
N MET A 27 4.81 4.13 12.78
CA MET A 27 5.15 2.72 12.93
C MET A 27 5.96 2.47 14.21
N ASP A 28 5.67 1.38 14.88
CA ASP A 28 6.51 0.88 15.96
C ASP A 28 7.94 0.60 15.46
N ASP A 29 8.95 0.83 16.29
CA ASP A 29 10.35 0.63 15.90
C ASP A 29 10.62 -0.82 15.46
N VAL A 30 9.99 -1.81 16.12
CA VAL A 30 10.11 -3.22 15.74
C VAL A 30 9.54 -3.51 14.35
N ALA A 31 8.52 -2.77 13.91
CA ALA A 31 7.91 -2.93 12.60
C ALA A 31 8.80 -2.43 11.46
N ARG A 32 9.82 -1.62 11.74
CA ARG A 32 10.76 -1.09 10.74
C ARG A 32 11.90 -2.04 10.43
N ILE A 33 12.24 -2.92 11.37
CA ILE A 33 13.42 -3.78 11.29
C ILE A 33 13.16 -4.91 10.30
N THR A 34 14.10 -5.07 9.37
CA THR A 34 14.14 -6.20 8.44
C THR A 34 15.38 -7.06 8.74
N GLY A 35 15.49 -8.21 8.09
CA GLY A 35 16.69 -9.03 8.15
C GLY A 35 17.95 -8.41 7.50
N MET A 36 17.79 -7.24 6.84
CA MET A 36 18.90 -6.51 6.20
C MET A 36 18.89 -5.06 6.70
N PRO A 37 19.85 -4.66 7.56
CA PRO A 37 19.86 -3.33 8.15
C PRO A 37 19.89 -2.16 7.16
N MET A 38 20.44 -2.37 5.96
CA MET A 38 20.44 -1.38 4.88
C MET A 38 19.11 -1.23 4.15
N CYS A 39 18.11 -2.07 4.45
CA CYS A 39 16.78 -2.10 3.81
C CYS A 39 15.66 -2.00 4.85
N PRO A 40 15.58 -0.94 5.66
CA PRO A 40 14.51 -0.78 6.64
C PRO A 40 13.15 -0.60 5.94
N ARG A 41 12.07 -1.03 6.59
CA ARG A 41 10.71 -0.72 6.13
C ARG A 41 10.42 0.77 6.30
N LYS A 42 9.63 1.30 5.38
CA LYS A 42 9.25 2.72 5.35
C LYS A 42 7.73 2.85 5.33
N SER A 43 7.22 3.81 6.09
CA SER A 43 5.82 4.17 6.09
C SER A 43 5.49 5.02 4.86
N VAL A 44 4.96 4.40 3.80
CA VAL A 44 4.43 5.08 2.61
C VAL A 44 3.10 4.45 2.24
N PHE A 45 1.99 5.13 2.56
CA PHE A 45 0.66 4.54 2.43
C PHE A 45 -0.44 5.61 2.28
N HIS A 46 -1.70 5.19 2.21
CA HIS A 46 -2.85 6.08 2.05
C HIS A 46 -3.32 6.64 3.40
N ALA A 47 -2.42 7.36 4.11
CA ALA A 47 -2.60 7.80 5.49
C ALA A 47 -3.88 8.59 5.71
N LEU A 48 -4.12 9.65 4.90
CA LEU A 48 -5.31 10.49 5.03
C LEU A 48 -6.60 9.67 4.91
N ASN A 49 -6.69 8.79 3.91
CA ASN A 49 -7.87 7.95 3.70
C ASN A 49 -8.08 6.95 4.84
N GLN A 50 -7.02 6.24 5.26
CA GLN A 50 -7.12 5.27 6.35
C GLN A 50 -7.53 5.93 7.67
N LYS A 51 -6.88 7.04 8.04
CA LYS A 51 -7.21 7.76 9.28
C LYS A 51 -8.60 8.39 9.24
N ALA A 52 -9.00 8.97 8.10
CA ALA A 52 -10.33 9.52 7.93
C ALA A 52 -11.42 8.44 8.04
N THR A 53 -11.24 7.29 7.40
CA THR A 53 -12.17 6.15 7.48
C THR A 53 -12.26 5.60 8.90
N ALA A 54 -11.12 5.45 9.59
CA ALA A 54 -11.08 5.01 10.98
C ALA A 54 -11.81 5.97 11.92
N ARG A 55 -11.55 7.27 11.81
CA ARG A 55 -12.26 8.30 12.59
C ARG A 55 -13.75 8.35 12.28
N LEU A 56 -14.13 8.23 11.02
CA LEU A 56 -15.53 8.21 10.62
C LEU A 56 -16.28 7.01 11.21
N HIS A 57 -15.64 5.84 11.26
CA HIS A 57 -16.22 4.61 11.80
C HIS A 57 -16.31 4.63 13.33
N CYS A 58 -15.23 5.00 14.01
CA CYS A 58 -15.10 4.93 15.47
C CYS A 58 -15.57 6.20 16.18
N GLY A 59 -15.65 7.34 15.50
CA GLY A 59 -15.99 8.62 16.13
C GLY A 59 -15.03 8.96 17.27
N LEU A 60 -15.59 9.29 18.43
CA LEU A 60 -14.83 9.73 19.62
C LEU A 60 -13.95 8.63 20.24
N VAL A 61 -14.24 7.34 19.98
CA VAL A 61 -13.47 6.21 20.55
C VAL A 61 -12.33 5.75 19.65
N TYR A 62 -12.00 6.47 18.57
CA TYR A 62 -10.91 6.08 17.68
C TYR A 62 -9.56 5.96 18.41
N GLU A 63 -9.28 6.87 19.33
CA GLU A 63 -8.04 6.88 20.14
C GLU A 63 -7.99 5.79 21.22
N GLU A 64 -9.09 5.06 21.42
CA GLU A 64 -9.20 3.92 22.33
C GLU A 64 -9.34 2.58 21.58
N SER A 65 -9.45 2.63 20.25
CA SER A 65 -9.77 1.47 19.41
C SER A 65 -8.53 0.86 18.76
N ASN A 66 -8.60 -0.48 18.57
CA ASN A 66 -7.71 -1.20 17.68
C ASN A 66 -8.50 -1.63 16.43
N LEU A 67 -7.99 -1.34 15.24
CA LEU A 67 -8.67 -1.72 14.00
C LEU A 67 -7.66 -1.92 12.87
N ILE A 68 -8.09 -2.65 11.85
CA ILE A 68 -7.33 -2.84 10.62
C ILE A 68 -8.08 -2.11 9.51
N VAL A 69 -7.39 -1.25 8.81
CA VAL A 69 -7.96 -0.54 7.65
C VAL A 69 -7.25 -1.00 6.39
N ALA A 70 -7.99 -1.58 5.47
CA ALA A 70 -7.51 -1.95 4.14
C ALA A 70 -8.01 -0.90 3.12
N HIS A 71 -7.10 -0.05 2.67
CA HIS A 71 -7.35 0.82 1.51
C HIS A 71 -7.06 0.03 0.24
N MET A 72 -8.07 -0.15 -0.60
CA MET A 72 -8.00 -0.93 -1.84
C MET A 72 -8.29 -0.02 -3.04
N GLY A 73 -7.26 0.42 -3.72
CA GLY A 73 -7.31 1.25 -4.92
C GLY A 73 -6.30 0.77 -5.96
N GLY A 74 -5.76 1.63 -6.82
CA GLY A 74 -4.65 1.30 -7.73
C GLY A 74 -3.43 0.78 -6.97
N GLY A 75 -3.14 1.36 -5.79
CA GLY A 75 -2.28 0.76 -4.77
C GLY A 75 -3.10 0.22 -3.60
N ILE A 76 -2.56 -0.75 -2.86
CA ILE A 76 -3.20 -1.33 -1.68
C ILE A 76 -2.32 -1.11 -0.46
N SER A 77 -2.91 -0.57 0.61
CA SER A 77 -2.26 -0.50 1.91
C SER A 77 -3.18 -1.02 3.00
N VAL A 78 -2.66 -1.89 3.85
CA VAL A 78 -3.35 -2.46 5.00
C VAL A 78 -2.61 -1.99 6.24
N GLY A 79 -3.25 -1.21 7.07
CA GLY A 79 -2.67 -0.63 8.27
C GLY A 79 -3.27 -1.19 9.55
N ALA A 80 -2.41 -1.46 10.52
CA ALA A 80 -2.76 -1.77 11.90
C ALA A 80 -2.87 -0.46 12.70
N HIS A 81 -4.08 -0.10 13.07
CA HIS A 81 -4.35 1.07 13.88
C HIS A 81 -4.49 0.67 15.35
N ARG A 82 -3.70 1.24 16.22
CA ARG A 82 -3.75 1.05 17.66
C ARG A 82 -3.84 2.39 18.35
N GLN A 83 -4.97 2.65 19.00
CA GLN A 83 -5.20 3.86 19.80
C GLN A 83 -4.90 5.15 19.01
N GLY A 84 -5.51 5.28 17.83
CA GLY A 84 -5.39 6.46 16.97
C GLY A 84 -4.10 6.55 16.14
N LYS A 85 -3.14 5.63 16.32
CA LYS A 85 -1.85 5.58 15.59
C LYS A 85 -1.79 4.38 14.67
N ILE A 86 -1.08 4.53 13.55
CA ILE A 86 -0.82 3.44 12.61
C ILE A 86 0.53 2.82 12.96
N VAL A 87 0.49 1.74 13.74
CA VAL A 87 1.67 1.10 14.35
C VAL A 87 2.40 0.13 13.41
N ASP A 88 1.71 -0.36 12.38
CA ASP A 88 2.30 -1.11 11.28
C ASP A 88 1.48 -0.91 10.00
N VAL A 89 2.14 -0.88 8.85
CA VAL A 89 1.50 -0.76 7.55
C VAL A 89 2.48 -1.22 6.46
N ASN A 90 1.99 -1.84 5.39
CA ASN A 90 2.83 -2.12 4.23
C ASN A 90 3.10 -0.85 3.42
N ASN A 91 4.30 -0.78 2.84
CA ASN A 91 4.63 0.27 1.87
C ASN A 91 3.89 0.02 0.54
N ALA A 92 2.86 0.81 0.30
CA ALA A 92 1.97 0.63 -0.85
C ALA A 92 2.59 1.06 -2.20
N LEU A 93 3.83 1.56 -2.22
CA LEU A 93 4.49 2.07 -3.43
C LEU A 93 5.70 1.22 -3.85
N ASP A 94 6.54 0.82 -2.89
CA ASP A 94 7.91 0.35 -3.16
C ASP A 94 8.07 -1.18 -3.06
N GLY A 95 6.99 -1.96 -3.25
CA GLY A 95 7.08 -3.42 -3.33
C GLY A 95 7.01 -4.13 -1.98
N ASP A 96 6.15 -3.66 -1.07
CA ASP A 96 5.82 -4.31 0.20
C ASP A 96 4.33 -4.63 0.27
N GLY A 97 3.97 -5.75 0.92
CA GLY A 97 2.59 -6.20 1.10
C GLY A 97 1.95 -6.81 -0.15
N PRO A 98 0.62 -6.78 -0.27
CA PRO A 98 -0.10 -7.38 -1.38
C PRO A 98 0.18 -6.66 -2.69
N PHE A 99 0.22 -7.40 -3.80
CA PHE A 99 0.17 -6.73 -5.11
C PHE A 99 -1.19 -6.07 -5.30
N ALA A 100 -1.22 -5.03 -6.14
CA ALA A 100 -2.40 -4.20 -6.38
C ALA A 100 -2.77 -4.22 -7.88
N PRO A 101 -3.81 -3.51 -8.31
CA PRO A 101 -4.13 -3.40 -9.72
C PRO A 101 -2.94 -3.02 -10.62
N ASP A 102 -2.07 -2.10 -10.21
CA ASP A 102 -0.93 -1.64 -11.01
C ASP A 102 0.45 -1.70 -10.30
N ARG A 103 0.53 -2.30 -9.11
CA ARG A 103 1.77 -2.39 -8.31
C ARG A 103 2.12 -3.84 -7.98
N ALA A 104 3.42 -4.13 -7.98
CA ALA A 104 3.91 -5.49 -7.86
C ALA A 104 3.73 -6.10 -6.46
N GLY A 105 3.69 -5.28 -5.38
CA GLY A 105 3.71 -5.79 -4.01
C GLY A 105 5.01 -6.52 -3.68
N SER A 106 4.97 -7.36 -2.65
CA SER A 106 6.13 -8.15 -2.24
C SER A 106 6.53 -9.18 -3.30
N ILE A 107 7.82 -9.22 -3.61
CA ILE A 107 8.42 -10.14 -4.58
C ILE A 107 9.49 -10.97 -3.85
N PRO A 108 9.64 -12.28 -4.16
CA PRO A 108 10.74 -13.05 -3.63
C PRO A 108 12.09 -12.41 -3.98
N SER A 109 12.86 -12.02 -2.95
CA SER A 109 14.07 -11.19 -3.10
C SER A 109 15.11 -11.82 -4.03
N SER A 110 15.32 -13.15 -3.95
CA SER A 110 16.28 -13.84 -4.80
C SER A 110 15.90 -13.80 -6.28
N GLU A 111 14.61 -13.89 -6.59
CA GLU A 111 14.11 -13.80 -7.96
C GLU A 111 14.23 -12.37 -8.51
N LEU A 112 13.93 -11.36 -7.68
CA LEU A 112 14.13 -9.96 -8.06
C LEU A 112 15.61 -9.67 -8.37
N ILE A 113 16.55 -10.16 -7.55
CA ILE A 113 17.98 -10.01 -7.78
C ILE A 113 18.38 -10.64 -9.12
N LYS A 114 17.93 -11.86 -9.45
CA LYS A 114 18.19 -12.49 -10.76
C LYS A 114 17.72 -11.60 -11.91
N VAL A 115 16.53 -11.03 -11.80
CA VAL A 115 15.99 -10.12 -12.84
C VAL A 115 16.82 -8.84 -12.94
N CYS A 116 17.21 -8.24 -11.80
CA CYS A 116 18.04 -7.02 -11.79
C CYS A 116 19.39 -7.21 -12.51
N PHE A 117 19.99 -8.39 -12.39
CA PHE A 117 21.30 -8.69 -13.00
C PHE A 117 21.22 -9.51 -14.29
N SER A 118 20.02 -9.70 -14.85
CA SER A 118 19.82 -10.46 -16.11
C SER A 118 20.28 -9.72 -17.37
N GLY A 119 20.45 -8.40 -17.29
CA GLY A 119 20.69 -7.53 -18.44
C GLY A 119 19.45 -7.28 -19.33
N GLN A 120 18.28 -7.82 -18.97
CA GLN A 120 17.06 -7.70 -19.78
C GLN A 120 16.29 -6.41 -19.52
N TYR A 121 16.50 -5.79 -18.37
CA TYR A 121 15.77 -4.60 -17.93
C TYR A 121 16.72 -3.55 -17.37
N THR A 122 16.40 -2.29 -17.62
CA THR A 122 17.04 -1.16 -16.95
C THR A 122 16.46 -1.00 -15.53
N ARG A 123 17.19 -0.30 -14.68
CA ARG A 123 16.71 0.08 -13.34
C ARG A 123 15.36 0.81 -13.39
N GLU A 124 15.23 1.75 -14.33
CA GLU A 124 14.04 2.59 -14.53
C GLU A 124 12.82 1.76 -14.94
N GLU A 125 13.02 0.75 -15.78
CA GLU A 125 11.95 -0.18 -16.17
C GLU A 125 11.51 -1.03 -14.99
N LEU A 126 12.42 -1.58 -14.20
CA LEU A 126 12.09 -2.36 -13.01
C LEU A 126 11.36 -1.53 -11.95
N LEU A 127 11.78 -0.29 -11.72
CA LEU A 127 11.06 0.61 -10.81
C LEU A 127 9.63 0.90 -11.29
N LYS A 128 9.41 1.01 -12.62
CA LYS A 128 8.06 1.13 -13.17
C LYS A 128 7.24 -0.15 -12.99
N TYR A 129 7.84 -1.34 -13.12
CA TYR A 129 7.14 -2.59 -12.82
C TYR A 129 6.71 -2.65 -11.35
N ILE A 130 7.55 -2.22 -10.42
CA ILE A 130 7.19 -2.18 -9.01
C ILE A 130 6.02 -1.22 -8.76
N SER A 131 6.04 -0.01 -9.33
CA SER A 131 5.17 1.11 -8.91
C SER A 131 3.94 1.36 -9.79
N SER A 132 3.89 0.87 -11.05
CA SER A 132 2.82 1.24 -11.98
C SER A 132 2.53 0.28 -13.14
N LYS A 133 3.36 -0.73 -13.38
CA LYS A 133 3.20 -1.71 -14.45
C LYS A 133 3.12 -3.15 -13.96
N GLY A 134 3.20 -3.34 -12.65
CA GLY A 134 3.05 -4.64 -11.99
C GLY A 134 1.61 -5.00 -11.70
N GLY A 135 1.41 -5.93 -10.78
CA GLY A 135 0.09 -6.33 -10.33
C GLY A 135 -0.81 -6.89 -11.44
N MET A 136 -2.09 -6.57 -11.38
CA MET A 136 -3.07 -7.05 -12.38
C MET A 136 -2.71 -6.61 -13.81
N VAL A 137 -2.18 -5.40 -13.99
CA VAL A 137 -1.75 -4.90 -15.31
C VAL A 137 -0.74 -5.82 -15.96
N ALA A 138 0.25 -6.30 -15.21
CA ALA A 138 1.26 -7.21 -15.74
C ALA A 138 0.68 -8.56 -16.21
N TYR A 139 -0.36 -9.04 -15.57
CA TYR A 139 -0.99 -10.33 -15.90
C TYR A 139 -2.11 -10.22 -16.93
N LEU A 140 -2.92 -9.16 -16.87
CA LEU A 140 -4.21 -9.05 -17.56
C LEU A 140 -4.30 -7.86 -18.53
N GLY A 141 -3.29 -6.97 -18.55
CA GLY A 141 -3.26 -5.76 -19.39
C GLY A 141 -4.22 -4.64 -18.94
N THR A 142 -4.85 -4.79 -17.78
CA THR A 142 -5.78 -3.79 -17.22
C THR A 142 -5.65 -3.68 -15.71
N ASN A 143 -5.85 -2.49 -15.17
CA ASN A 143 -5.97 -2.21 -13.74
C ASN A 143 -7.44 -2.05 -13.29
N SER A 144 -8.39 -2.17 -14.21
CA SER A 144 -9.81 -2.06 -13.90
C SER A 144 -10.36 -3.38 -13.35
N VAL A 145 -10.66 -3.42 -12.06
CA VAL A 145 -11.32 -4.57 -11.42
C VAL A 145 -12.66 -4.87 -12.07
N MET A 146 -13.40 -3.85 -12.50
CA MET A 146 -14.66 -4.01 -13.22
C MET A 146 -14.47 -4.83 -14.51
N GLN A 147 -13.51 -4.45 -15.36
CA GLN A 147 -13.20 -5.20 -16.60
C GLN A 147 -12.75 -6.64 -16.28
N VAL A 148 -12.03 -6.85 -15.19
CA VAL A 148 -11.62 -8.19 -14.76
C VAL A 148 -12.84 -9.01 -14.34
N MET A 149 -13.79 -8.43 -13.61
CA MET A 149 -15.04 -9.11 -13.22
C MET A 149 -15.88 -9.49 -14.45
N GLU A 150 -16.05 -8.58 -15.42
CA GLU A 150 -16.74 -8.86 -16.69
C GLU A 150 -16.08 -10.04 -17.46
N ARG A 151 -14.75 -10.09 -17.52
CA ARG A 151 -14.02 -11.20 -18.12
C ARG A 151 -14.25 -12.52 -17.37
N ILE A 152 -14.33 -12.48 -16.05
CA ILE A 152 -14.63 -13.66 -15.23
C ILE A 152 -16.03 -14.19 -15.53
N GLU A 153 -17.03 -13.32 -15.63
CA GLU A 153 -18.40 -13.67 -16.01
C GLU A 153 -18.48 -14.31 -17.40
N GLN A 154 -17.56 -13.91 -18.30
CA GLN A 154 -17.40 -14.47 -19.63
C GLN A 154 -16.56 -15.78 -19.64
N GLY A 155 -16.15 -16.28 -18.46
CA GLY A 155 -15.45 -17.55 -18.30
C GLY A 155 -13.91 -17.47 -18.35
N ASP A 156 -13.31 -16.27 -18.30
CA ASP A 156 -11.85 -16.11 -18.28
C ASP A 156 -11.23 -16.62 -16.97
N GLN A 157 -10.74 -17.86 -17.01
CA GLN A 157 -10.12 -18.53 -15.84
C GLN A 157 -8.81 -17.86 -15.40
N ARG A 158 -8.07 -17.22 -16.34
CA ARG A 158 -6.85 -16.48 -16.01
C ARG A 158 -7.18 -15.21 -15.21
N ALA A 159 -8.20 -14.47 -15.63
CA ALA A 159 -8.68 -13.31 -14.91
C ALA A 159 -9.13 -13.68 -13.50
N LYS A 160 -9.90 -14.78 -13.37
CA LYS A 160 -10.34 -15.31 -12.07
C LYS A 160 -9.15 -15.64 -11.17
N LYS A 161 -8.17 -16.38 -11.67
CA LYS A 161 -6.99 -16.78 -10.88
C LYS A 161 -6.17 -15.59 -10.38
N VAL A 162 -6.02 -14.55 -11.20
CA VAL A 162 -5.28 -13.33 -10.82
C VAL A 162 -6.04 -12.54 -9.76
N LEU A 163 -7.35 -12.40 -9.89
CA LEU A 163 -8.18 -11.73 -8.88
C LEU A 163 -8.21 -12.50 -7.55
N ASP A 164 -8.36 -13.82 -7.61
CA ASP A 164 -8.30 -14.69 -6.42
C ASP A 164 -6.94 -14.55 -5.70
N ALA A 165 -5.84 -14.46 -6.47
CA ALA A 165 -4.50 -14.27 -5.91
C ALA A 165 -4.36 -12.88 -5.25
N LEU A 166 -4.95 -11.83 -5.82
CA LEU A 166 -4.98 -10.50 -5.20
C LEU A 166 -5.73 -10.55 -3.87
N CYS A 167 -6.95 -11.09 -3.86
CA CYS A 167 -7.75 -11.25 -2.64
C CYS A 167 -7.01 -12.07 -1.58
N TYR A 168 -6.35 -13.17 -1.97
CA TYR A 168 -5.56 -14.00 -1.08
C TYR A 168 -4.40 -13.21 -0.44
N ASN A 169 -3.68 -12.40 -1.22
CA ASN A 169 -2.57 -11.60 -0.69
C ASN A 169 -3.07 -10.49 0.27
N VAL A 170 -4.20 -9.85 -0.04
CA VAL A 170 -4.83 -8.88 0.87
C VAL A 170 -5.25 -9.56 2.18
N SER A 171 -5.88 -10.74 2.10
CA SER A 171 -6.29 -11.49 3.29
C SER A 171 -5.10 -11.87 4.18
N LYS A 172 -3.98 -12.28 3.57
CA LYS A 172 -2.72 -12.54 4.32
C LYS A 172 -2.22 -11.28 5.02
N GLN A 173 -2.27 -10.15 4.35
CA GLN A 173 -1.80 -8.88 4.94
C GLN A 173 -2.71 -8.44 6.09
N ILE A 174 -4.03 -8.62 5.97
CA ILE A 174 -4.97 -8.38 7.08
C ILE A 174 -4.63 -9.29 8.27
N GLY A 175 -4.37 -10.58 8.04
CA GLY A 175 -3.94 -11.51 9.09
C GLY A 175 -2.62 -11.10 9.75
N ALA A 176 -1.65 -10.60 8.99
CA ALA A 176 -0.39 -10.07 9.53
C ALA A 176 -0.63 -8.85 10.43
N MET A 177 -1.52 -7.92 10.00
CA MET A 177 -1.87 -6.76 10.82
C MET A 177 -2.66 -7.13 12.07
N ALA A 178 -3.50 -8.18 12.02
CA ALA A 178 -4.15 -8.72 13.20
C ALA A 178 -3.12 -9.23 14.23
N ALA A 179 -2.12 -9.97 13.78
CA ALA A 179 -1.03 -10.42 14.65
C ALA A 179 -0.23 -9.23 15.24
N ALA A 180 0.01 -8.17 14.49
CA ALA A 180 0.67 -6.94 14.97
C ALA A 180 -0.13 -6.22 16.08
N LEU A 181 -1.44 -6.40 16.10
CA LEU A 181 -2.35 -5.86 17.13
C LEU A 181 -2.57 -6.82 18.31
N ALA A 182 -1.92 -7.99 18.32
CA ALA A 182 -2.08 -9.08 19.30
C ALA A 182 -3.50 -9.73 19.30
N GLY A 183 -4.13 -9.81 18.14
CA GLY A 183 -5.41 -10.48 17.92
C GLY A 183 -6.54 -9.54 17.58
#